data_b361053ea297853d9b2f58abe90ef877
#
_entry.id   b361053ea297853d9b2f58abe90ef877
#
_cell.length_a   1.000
_cell.length_b   1.000
_cell.length_c   1.000
_cell.angle_alpha   90.00
_cell.angle_beta   90.00
_cell.angle_gamma   90.00
#
_symmetry.space_group_name_H-M   'P 1'
#
loop_
_entity.id
_entity.type
_entity.pdbx_description
1 polymer ?
#
loop_
_entity_poly.entity_id
_entity_poly.type
_entity_poly.pdbx_seq_one_letter_code
_entity_poly.pdbx_strand_id
1 'polypeptide(L)'
;MGINIGVCELEAENAKCRPYKQKFVKVHLKDVTGFEAAADVDEYVTLDDAKALFQDYDAFIKRNRINIEADAIYMEKVKNADDMEVLRPKVQRKYTGWVRMDDLDDDGKKRAIDSSNPDDRLTGWDMVDFDSMNEMCSTCPLSWDKGRGCIGAFGPENSLLPQVAEKRGCRIIASALESSKSQRRFSPEDAEELLKEVAILKEALPEEGKLYVKRYSGPLERLEALAQVSVKEKCGFLFF
;
A
#
# COMPACT_ATOMS: atom_id res chain seq x y z
N MET A 1 13.07 -7.08 -12.53
CA MET A 1 11.81 -6.57 -11.95
C MET A 1 11.05 -5.82 -13.04
N GLY A 2 9.79 -5.47 -12.83
CA GLY A 2 8.98 -4.71 -13.79
C GLY A 2 8.78 -3.28 -13.29
N ILE A 3 8.59 -2.35 -14.23
CA ILE A 3 8.20 -0.98 -13.95
C ILE A 3 6.68 -0.89 -14.00
N ASN A 4 6.08 -0.29 -12.99
CA ASN A 4 4.68 0.06 -12.94
C ASN A 4 4.49 1.55 -13.24
N ILE A 5 3.24 1.93 -13.53
CA ILE A 5 2.83 3.32 -13.68
C ILE A 5 1.54 3.55 -12.90
N GLY A 6 1.37 4.73 -12.35
CA GLY A 6 0.18 5.09 -11.60
C GLY A 6 -0.06 6.59 -11.61
N VAL A 7 -1.33 6.98 -11.44
CA VAL A 7 -1.68 8.37 -11.19
C VAL A 7 -1.54 8.70 -9.71
N CYS A 8 -1.27 9.97 -9.39
CA CYS A 8 -1.12 10.48 -8.02
C CYS A 8 -2.52 10.71 -7.40
N GLU A 9 -3.11 9.66 -6.85
CA GLU A 9 -4.50 9.66 -6.38
C GLU A 9 -4.80 10.66 -5.26
N LEU A 10 -3.80 11.02 -4.46
CA LEU A 10 -4.00 12.02 -3.38
C LEU A 10 -4.17 13.45 -3.90
N GLU A 11 -3.87 13.70 -5.17
CA GLU A 11 -4.08 15.01 -5.79
C GLU A 11 -5.46 15.17 -6.40
N ALA A 12 -6.02 14.07 -6.90
CA ALA A 12 -7.33 14.11 -7.53
C ALA A 12 -8.43 14.25 -6.48
N GLU A 13 -9.27 15.28 -6.63
CA GLU A 13 -10.41 15.53 -5.72
C GLU A 13 -11.41 14.37 -5.74
N ASN A 14 -11.56 13.72 -6.90
CA ASN A 14 -12.53 12.65 -7.13
C ASN A 14 -12.00 11.24 -6.78
N ALA A 15 -10.79 11.12 -6.24
CA ALA A 15 -10.24 9.83 -5.83
C ALA A 15 -11.01 9.22 -4.66
N LYS A 16 -11.68 8.09 -4.86
CA LYS A 16 -12.48 7.43 -3.82
C LYS A 16 -11.66 7.01 -2.60
N CYS A 17 -10.40 6.68 -2.78
CA CYS A 17 -9.49 6.29 -1.68
C CYS A 17 -8.94 7.49 -0.90
N ARG A 18 -8.98 8.72 -1.45
CA ARG A 18 -8.37 9.91 -0.85
C ARG A 18 -8.79 10.19 0.59
N PRO A 19 -10.10 10.23 0.95
CA PRO A 19 -10.50 10.50 2.33
C PRO A 19 -10.01 9.42 3.31
N TYR A 20 -9.88 8.18 2.87
CA TYR A 20 -9.34 7.10 3.68
C TYR A 20 -7.82 7.21 3.85
N LYS A 21 -7.08 7.48 2.76
CA LYS A 21 -5.61 7.62 2.80
C LYS A 21 -5.13 8.87 3.53
N GLN A 22 -5.96 9.90 3.61
CA GLN A 22 -5.64 11.12 4.36
C GLN A 22 -5.95 11.01 5.86
N LYS A 23 -6.75 10.01 6.28
CA LYS A 23 -7.09 9.80 7.68
C LYS A 23 -6.15 8.78 8.31
N PHE A 24 -5.27 9.20 9.20
CA PHE A 24 -4.53 8.28 10.05
C PHE A 24 -5.48 7.67 11.10
N VAL A 25 -5.47 6.34 11.23
CA VAL A 25 -6.29 5.60 12.21
C VAL A 25 -5.45 5.06 13.36
N LYS A 26 -4.20 4.70 13.08
CA LYS A 26 -3.21 4.32 14.11
C LYS A 26 -1.83 4.82 13.72
N VAL A 27 -1.01 5.12 14.71
CA VAL A 27 0.42 5.39 14.56
C VAL A 27 1.22 4.53 15.54
N HIS A 28 2.42 4.10 15.16
CA HIS A 28 3.29 3.36 16.05
C HIS A 28 4.31 4.29 16.71
N LEU A 29 4.35 4.28 18.03
CA LEU A 29 5.28 5.03 18.85
C LEU A 29 6.26 4.08 19.56
N LYS A 30 7.52 4.47 19.64
CA LYS A 30 8.52 3.72 20.40
C LYS A 30 8.26 3.80 21.91
N ASP A 31 7.68 4.91 22.36
CA ASP A 31 7.29 5.17 23.74
C ASP A 31 5.86 5.75 23.73
N VAL A 32 4.96 5.08 24.44
CA VAL A 32 3.53 5.44 24.53
C VAL A 32 3.22 6.30 25.75
N THR A 33 4.24 6.79 26.47
CA THR A 33 4.05 7.67 27.64
C THR A 33 3.22 8.90 27.28
N GLY A 34 2.12 9.09 27.98
CA GLY A 34 1.15 10.16 27.71
C GLY A 34 0.10 9.81 26.63
N PHE A 35 0.12 8.56 26.13
CA PHE A 35 -0.87 8.03 25.19
C PHE A 35 -1.48 6.71 25.66
N GLU A 36 -1.23 6.30 26.92
CA GLU A 36 -1.58 4.98 27.45
C GLU A 36 -3.07 4.65 27.29
N ALA A 37 -3.95 5.64 27.42
CA ALA A 37 -5.39 5.47 27.29
C ALA A 37 -5.83 5.11 25.84
N ALA A 38 -5.07 5.56 24.85
CA ALA A 38 -5.31 5.31 23.45
C ALA A 38 -4.43 4.19 22.86
N ALA A 39 -3.46 3.69 23.64
CA ALA A 39 -2.52 2.69 23.18
C ALA A 39 -3.15 1.29 23.16
N ASP A 40 -2.83 0.51 22.12
CA ASP A 40 -3.19 -0.91 22.06
C ASP A 40 -2.34 -1.72 23.02
N VAL A 41 -2.97 -2.71 23.64
CA VAL A 41 -2.36 -3.57 24.66
C VAL A 41 -2.51 -5.03 24.25
N ASP A 42 -1.40 -5.77 24.25
CA ASP A 42 -1.41 -7.22 24.17
C ASP A 42 -1.61 -7.82 25.56
N GLU A 43 -2.52 -8.77 25.66
CA GLU A 43 -2.67 -9.64 26.81
C GLU A 43 -1.97 -10.98 26.52
N TYR A 44 -1.06 -11.36 27.38
CA TYR A 44 -0.26 -12.59 27.19
C TYR A 44 0.04 -13.29 28.51
N VAL A 45 0.37 -14.59 28.42
CA VAL A 45 0.89 -15.41 29.53
C VAL A 45 2.26 -15.91 29.11
N THR A 46 3.24 -15.91 30.03
CA THR A 46 4.56 -16.46 29.75
C THR A 46 4.48 -17.97 29.46
N LEU A 47 5.42 -18.51 28.68
CA LEU A 47 5.46 -19.94 28.40
C LEU A 47 5.59 -20.78 29.69
N ASP A 48 6.35 -20.28 30.66
CA ASP A 48 6.58 -20.98 31.93
C ASP A 48 5.31 -21.04 32.78
N ASP A 49 4.57 -19.93 32.87
CA ASP A 49 3.27 -19.91 33.55
C ASP A 49 2.27 -20.82 32.84
N ALA A 50 2.22 -20.79 31.51
CA ALA A 50 1.32 -21.66 30.76
C ALA A 50 1.66 -23.16 30.95
N LYS A 51 2.93 -23.52 30.91
CA LYS A 51 3.37 -24.90 31.20
C LYS A 51 3.03 -25.34 32.62
N ALA A 52 3.09 -24.44 33.58
CA ALA A 52 2.73 -24.75 34.98
C ALA A 52 1.23 -24.95 35.17
N LEU A 53 0.38 -24.31 34.34
CA LEU A 53 -1.08 -24.41 34.44
C LEU A 53 -1.64 -25.64 33.73
N PHE A 54 -1.03 -26.14 32.68
CA PHE A 54 -1.54 -27.26 31.91
C PHE A 54 -0.69 -28.51 32.11
N GLN A 55 -1.29 -29.58 32.68
CA GLN A 55 -0.62 -30.88 32.84
C GLN A 55 -0.18 -31.48 31.49
N ASP A 56 -0.98 -31.33 30.45
CA ASP A 56 -0.68 -31.69 29.08
C ASP A 56 -0.59 -30.41 28.23
N TYR A 57 0.59 -29.82 28.27
CA TYR A 57 0.90 -28.58 27.53
C TYR A 57 0.83 -28.79 26.00
N ASP A 58 1.25 -29.95 25.50
CA ASP A 58 1.23 -30.24 24.07
C ASP A 58 -0.21 -30.33 23.54
N ALA A 59 -1.10 -30.96 24.31
CA ALA A 59 -2.52 -30.99 23.98
C ALA A 59 -3.15 -29.58 24.00
N PHE A 60 -2.77 -28.72 24.96
CA PHE A 60 -3.18 -27.31 25.01
C PHE A 60 -2.75 -26.55 23.73
N ILE A 61 -1.46 -26.61 23.35
CA ILE A 61 -0.91 -25.98 22.14
C ILE A 61 -1.65 -26.46 20.89
N LYS A 62 -1.83 -27.78 20.76
CA LYS A 62 -2.48 -28.41 19.59
C LYS A 62 -3.94 -28.00 19.41
N ARG A 63 -4.77 -28.04 20.48
CA ARG A 63 -6.20 -27.68 20.36
C ARG A 63 -6.43 -26.20 20.11
N ASN A 64 -5.53 -25.33 20.58
CA ASN A 64 -5.59 -23.89 20.32
C ASN A 64 -4.86 -23.49 19.02
N ARG A 65 -4.12 -24.40 18.36
CA ARG A 65 -3.31 -24.15 17.16
C ARG A 65 -2.29 -23.03 17.36
N ILE A 66 -1.67 -22.98 18.54
CA ILE A 66 -0.64 -21.99 18.86
C ILE A 66 0.66 -22.40 18.21
N ASN A 67 1.42 -21.42 17.70
CA ASN A 67 2.75 -21.70 17.13
C ASN A 67 3.71 -22.10 18.26
N ILE A 68 4.39 -23.23 18.06
CA ILE A 68 5.38 -23.77 19.01
C ILE A 68 6.59 -22.84 19.24
N GLU A 69 6.91 -21.99 18.23
CA GLU A 69 8.01 -21.03 18.29
C GLU A 69 7.60 -19.68 18.91
N ALA A 70 6.35 -19.55 19.38
CA ALA A 70 5.90 -18.31 20.03
C ALA A 70 6.69 -18.06 21.30
N ASP A 71 7.03 -16.81 21.57
CA ASP A 71 7.74 -16.36 22.77
C ASP A 71 6.84 -16.25 24.01
N ALA A 72 5.53 -16.18 23.80
CA ALA A 72 4.48 -16.10 24.80
C ALA A 72 3.15 -16.66 24.27
N ILE A 73 2.21 -16.91 25.15
CA ILE A 73 0.83 -17.27 24.81
C ILE A 73 -0.02 -16.00 24.79
N TYR A 74 -0.28 -15.47 23.61
CA TYR A 74 -1.16 -14.31 23.43
C TYR A 74 -2.63 -14.73 23.58
N MET A 75 -3.37 -14.05 24.45
CA MET A 75 -4.77 -14.41 24.78
C MET A 75 -5.68 -14.40 23.55
N GLU A 76 -5.44 -13.52 22.58
CA GLU A 76 -6.18 -13.48 21.31
C GLU A 76 -6.01 -14.72 20.42
N LYS A 77 -4.94 -15.49 20.61
CA LYS A 77 -4.68 -16.75 19.89
C LYS A 77 -5.30 -17.97 20.55
N VAL A 78 -5.74 -17.85 21.80
CA VAL A 78 -6.39 -18.94 22.53
C VAL A 78 -7.84 -19.07 22.06
N LYS A 79 -8.18 -20.23 21.46
CA LYS A 79 -9.49 -20.48 20.85
C LYS A 79 -10.47 -21.20 21.78
N ASN A 80 -9.95 -22.00 22.70
CA ASN A 80 -10.76 -22.74 23.65
C ASN A 80 -11.09 -21.87 24.85
N ALA A 81 -12.39 -21.71 25.15
CA ALA A 81 -12.85 -20.84 26.24
C ALA A 81 -12.42 -21.32 27.63
N ASP A 82 -12.42 -22.64 27.87
CA ASP A 82 -12.01 -23.20 29.15
C ASP A 82 -10.50 -22.93 29.39
N ASP A 83 -9.67 -23.09 28.38
CA ASP A 83 -8.23 -22.76 28.45
C ASP A 83 -8.00 -21.29 28.73
N MET A 84 -8.82 -20.42 28.14
CA MET A 84 -8.74 -18.98 28.36
C MET A 84 -9.00 -18.65 29.83
N GLU A 85 -10.00 -19.27 30.45
CA GLU A 85 -10.30 -19.08 31.86
C GLU A 85 -9.15 -19.58 32.77
N VAL A 86 -8.53 -20.72 32.43
CA VAL A 86 -7.36 -21.25 33.15
C VAL A 86 -6.17 -20.27 33.08
N LEU A 87 -5.97 -19.58 31.97
CA LEU A 87 -4.86 -18.64 31.77
C LEU A 87 -5.11 -17.29 32.46
N ARG A 88 -6.37 -16.84 32.61
CA ARG A 88 -6.73 -15.50 33.15
C ARG A 88 -5.95 -15.05 34.39
N PRO A 89 -5.74 -15.90 35.41
CA PRO A 89 -5.03 -15.46 36.62
C PRO A 89 -3.57 -15.07 36.40
N LYS A 90 -2.98 -15.45 35.27
CA LYS A 90 -1.59 -15.24 34.92
C LYS A 90 -1.38 -14.26 33.76
N VAL A 91 -2.46 -13.64 33.28
CA VAL A 91 -2.40 -12.68 32.18
C VAL A 91 -1.60 -11.46 32.58
N GLN A 92 -0.64 -11.13 31.74
CA GLN A 92 0.14 -9.91 31.80
C GLN A 92 -0.26 -9.02 30.61
N ARG A 93 0.07 -7.71 30.69
CA ARG A 93 -0.23 -6.73 29.66
C ARG A 93 1.06 -6.02 29.24
N LYS A 94 1.20 -5.81 27.93
CA LYS A 94 2.25 -4.94 27.38
C LYS A 94 1.68 -4.04 26.29
N TYR A 95 2.14 -2.80 26.23
CA TYR A 95 1.81 -1.92 25.12
C TYR A 95 2.46 -2.42 23.83
N THR A 96 1.71 -2.39 22.73
CA THR A 96 2.20 -2.79 21.40
C THR A 96 2.99 -1.69 20.71
N GLY A 97 2.88 -0.47 21.18
CA GLY A 97 3.36 0.74 20.53
C GLY A 97 2.32 1.40 19.60
N TRP A 98 1.27 0.70 19.21
CA TRP A 98 0.21 1.28 18.40
C TRP A 98 -0.74 2.15 19.22
N VAL A 99 -0.99 3.38 18.74
CA VAL A 99 -1.89 4.35 19.35
C VAL A 99 -3.05 4.66 18.39
N ARG A 100 -4.27 4.53 18.88
CA ARG A 100 -5.49 4.80 18.12
C ARG A 100 -5.75 6.30 18.05
N MET A 101 -5.81 6.84 16.84
CA MET A 101 -5.95 8.28 16.59
C MET A 101 -7.33 8.81 16.96
N ASP A 102 -8.39 8.00 16.81
CA ASP A 102 -9.77 8.42 17.12
C ASP A 102 -10.01 8.58 18.63
N ASP A 103 -9.17 8.03 19.49
CA ASP A 103 -9.24 8.14 20.95
C ASP A 103 -8.47 9.37 21.49
N LEU A 104 -7.86 10.17 20.60
CA LEU A 104 -7.09 11.36 20.94
C LEU A 104 -7.83 12.65 20.55
N ASP A 105 -7.62 13.70 21.34
CA ASP A 105 -7.95 15.06 20.95
C ASP A 105 -7.01 15.60 19.85
N ASP A 106 -7.28 16.78 19.33
CA ASP A 106 -6.50 17.31 18.19
C ASP A 106 -5.02 17.59 18.54
N ASP A 107 -4.72 18.01 19.76
CA ASP A 107 -3.35 18.21 20.21
C ASP A 107 -2.64 16.87 20.41
N GLY A 108 -3.33 15.86 20.93
CA GLY A 108 -2.84 14.50 21.06
C GLY A 108 -2.54 13.87 19.69
N LYS A 109 -3.45 14.02 18.71
CA LYS A 109 -3.24 13.57 17.33
C LYS A 109 -1.97 14.17 16.72
N LYS A 110 -1.81 15.50 16.85
CA LYS A 110 -0.64 16.18 16.33
C LYS A 110 0.64 15.65 16.96
N ARG A 111 0.70 15.56 18.29
CA ARG A 111 1.86 15.03 19.01
C ARG A 111 2.19 13.58 18.60
N ALA A 112 1.17 12.74 18.46
CA ALA A 112 1.35 11.34 18.05
C ALA A 112 1.93 11.24 16.63
N ILE A 113 1.43 12.06 15.69
CA ILE A 113 1.96 12.14 14.32
C ILE A 113 3.40 12.64 14.32
N ASP A 114 3.70 13.72 15.04
CA ASP A 114 5.05 14.31 15.10
C ASP A 114 6.07 13.34 15.72
N SER A 115 5.63 12.46 16.63
CA SER A 115 6.48 11.47 17.31
C SER A 115 6.61 10.13 16.58
N SER A 116 5.80 9.88 15.56
CA SER A 116 5.80 8.63 14.80
C SER A 116 6.67 8.71 13.54
N ASN A 117 7.23 7.56 13.14
CA ASN A 117 7.84 7.44 11.81
C ASN A 117 6.73 7.45 10.74
N PRO A 118 6.87 8.19 9.62
CA PRO A 118 5.91 8.16 8.51
C PRO A 118 5.56 6.76 8.00
N ASP A 119 6.54 5.84 7.99
CA ASP A 119 6.35 4.47 7.52
C ASP A 119 5.59 3.58 8.53
N ASP A 120 5.46 4.03 9.77
CA ASP A 120 4.79 3.32 10.86
C ASP A 120 3.41 3.93 11.17
N ARG A 121 2.68 4.34 10.12
CA ARG A 121 1.34 4.94 10.23
C ARG A 121 0.35 4.13 9.42
N LEU A 122 -0.78 3.78 10.04
CA LEU A 122 -1.90 3.16 9.35
C LEU A 122 -2.95 4.22 9.02
N THR A 123 -3.39 4.19 7.78
CA THR A 123 -4.47 5.06 7.28
C THR A 123 -5.81 4.33 7.30
N GLY A 124 -6.89 5.06 7.09
CA GLY A 124 -8.20 4.45 6.90
C GLY A 124 -8.25 3.47 5.72
N TRP A 125 -7.38 3.65 4.72
CA TRP A 125 -7.29 2.76 3.57
C TRP A 125 -6.75 1.38 3.94
N ASP A 126 -5.82 1.30 4.87
CA ASP A 126 -5.24 0.05 5.36
C ASP A 126 -6.25 -0.80 6.15
N MET A 127 -7.37 -0.17 6.56
CA MET A 127 -8.45 -0.82 7.30
C MET A 127 -9.63 -1.25 6.41
N VAL A 128 -9.59 -0.92 5.11
CA VAL A 128 -10.64 -1.32 4.15
C VAL A 128 -10.45 -2.79 3.78
N ASP A 129 -11.51 -3.58 3.82
CA ASP A 129 -11.47 -4.96 3.36
C ASP A 129 -11.26 -5.04 1.84
N PHE A 130 -10.75 -6.19 1.38
CA PHE A 130 -10.33 -6.38 -0.01
C PHE A 130 -11.48 -6.21 -1.01
N ASP A 131 -12.69 -6.67 -0.69
CA ASP A 131 -13.83 -6.59 -1.59
C ASP A 131 -14.32 -5.16 -1.74
N SER A 132 -14.44 -4.43 -0.64
CA SER A 132 -14.76 -3.00 -0.62
C SER A 132 -13.69 -2.16 -1.34
N MET A 133 -12.41 -2.50 -1.16
CA MET A 133 -11.30 -1.85 -1.88
C MET A 133 -11.42 -2.05 -3.38
N ASN A 134 -11.68 -3.28 -3.85
CA ASN A 134 -11.86 -3.60 -5.26
C ASN A 134 -13.07 -2.87 -5.85
N GLU A 135 -14.20 -2.82 -5.15
CA GLU A 135 -15.39 -2.09 -5.58
C GLU A 135 -15.11 -0.60 -5.73
N MET A 136 -14.49 0.01 -4.72
CA MET A 136 -14.11 1.43 -4.78
C MET A 136 -13.14 1.70 -5.94
N CYS A 137 -12.12 0.86 -6.13
CA CYS A 137 -11.14 1.03 -7.20
C CYS A 137 -11.77 0.85 -8.58
N SER A 138 -12.62 -0.18 -8.79
CA SER A 138 -13.24 -0.45 -10.10
C SER A 138 -14.17 0.68 -10.57
N THR A 139 -14.79 1.38 -9.63
CA THR A 139 -15.73 2.50 -9.90
C THR A 139 -15.10 3.87 -9.67
N CYS A 140 -13.79 3.95 -9.43
CA CYS A 140 -13.07 5.20 -9.23
C CYS A 140 -12.85 5.94 -10.57
N PRO A 141 -13.03 7.27 -10.65
CA PRO A 141 -12.72 8.05 -11.84
C PRO A 141 -11.26 7.93 -12.30
N LEU A 142 -10.35 7.58 -11.38
CA LEU A 142 -8.93 7.38 -11.66
C LEU A 142 -8.61 5.98 -12.20
N SER A 143 -9.57 5.07 -12.27
CA SER A 143 -9.35 3.72 -12.78
C SER A 143 -9.17 3.75 -14.30
N TRP A 144 -7.97 3.45 -14.77
CA TRP A 144 -7.62 3.49 -16.18
C TRP A 144 -7.18 2.12 -16.73
N ASP A 145 -6.72 1.20 -15.91
CA ASP A 145 -6.30 -0.15 -16.36
C ASP A 145 -7.47 -1.13 -16.32
N LYS A 146 -8.43 -0.96 -17.21
CA LYS A 146 -9.57 -1.91 -17.43
C LYS A 146 -10.30 -2.29 -16.13
N GLY A 147 -10.51 -1.32 -15.24
CA GLY A 147 -11.18 -1.53 -13.96
C GLY A 147 -10.30 -2.14 -12.85
N ARG A 148 -8.98 -2.27 -13.06
CA ARG A 148 -8.04 -2.74 -12.04
C ARG A 148 -7.59 -1.65 -11.08
N GLY A 149 -7.96 -0.41 -11.34
CA GLY A 149 -7.60 0.74 -10.53
C GLY A 149 -6.70 1.73 -11.25
N CYS A 150 -6.01 2.55 -10.46
CA CYS A 150 -5.18 3.67 -10.92
C CYS A 150 -3.69 3.31 -11.11
N ILE A 151 -3.34 2.02 -11.00
CA ILE A 151 -1.99 1.48 -11.15
C ILE A 151 -2.00 0.39 -12.22
N GLY A 152 -0.97 0.35 -13.07
CA GLY A 152 -0.80 -0.68 -14.08
C GLY A 152 0.66 -0.92 -14.46
N ALA A 153 0.91 -1.98 -15.22
CA ALA A 153 2.25 -2.33 -15.64
C ALA A 153 2.69 -1.52 -16.87
N PHE A 154 3.86 -0.89 -16.79
CA PHE A 154 4.55 -0.33 -17.95
C PHE A 154 5.27 -1.42 -18.72
N GLY A 155 6.15 -2.18 -18.07
CA GLY A 155 6.91 -3.25 -18.69
C GLY A 155 8.15 -3.66 -17.88
N PRO A 156 8.97 -4.58 -18.41
CA PRO A 156 10.20 -4.98 -17.74
C PRO A 156 11.25 -3.87 -17.80
N GLU A 157 12.14 -3.82 -16.80
CA GLU A 157 13.25 -2.85 -16.73
C GLU A 157 14.18 -2.88 -17.95
N ASN A 158 14.34 -4.04 -18.58
CA ASN A 158 15.13 -4.22 -19.80
C ASN A 158 14.31 -3.99 -21.09
N SER A 159 13.18 -3.28 -20.99
CA SER A 159 12.39 -2.88 -22.16
C SER A 159 13.21 -2.01 -23.11
N LEU A 160 13.08 -2.27 -24.41
CA LEU A 160 13.70 -1.42 -25.44
C LEU A 160 12.82 -0.22 -25.84
N LEU A 161 11.61 -0.11 -25.30
CA LEU A 161 10.72 1.02 -25.57
C LEU A 161 11.33 2.38 -25.21
N PRO A 162 12.01 2.55 -24.05
CA PRO A 162 12.71 3.79 -23.74
C PRO A 162 13.79 4.18 -24.75
N GLN A 163 14.51 3.21 -25.32
CA GLN A 163 15.52 3.47 -26.33
C GLN A 163 14.90 3.92 -27.67
N VAL A 164 13.77 3.35 -28.06
CA VAL A 164 13.01 3.80 -29.24
C VAL A 164 12.48 5.21 -28.99
N ALA A 165 11.97 5.48 -27.80
CA ALA A 165 11.48 6.78 -27.39
C ALA A 165 12.58 7.86 -27.46
N GLU A 166 13.77 7.57 -26.98
CA GLU A 166 14.93 8.47 -27.04
C GLU A 166 15.28 8.88 -28.46
N LYS A 167 15.33 7.92 -29.41
CA LYS A 167 15.59 8.18 -30.85
C LYS A 167 14.54 9.10 -31.49
N ARG A 168 13.33 9.13 -30.95
CA ARG A 168 12.20 9.94 -31.44
C ARG A 168 11.98 11.22 -30.64
N GLY A 169 12.88 11.54 -29.68
CA GLY A 169 12.79 12.73 -28.83
C GLY A 169 11.70 12.67 -27.76
N CYS A 170 11.15 11.49 -27.47
CA CYS A 170 10.12 11.23 -26.47
C CYS A 170 10.73 11.10 -25.06
N ARG A 171 10.92 12.23 -24.38
CA ARG A 171 11.73 12.34 -23.16
C ARG A 171 11.13 11.66 -21.95
N ILE A 172 9.82 11.71 -21.80
CA ILE A 172 9.10 11.12 -20.64
C ILE A 172 9.24 9.62 -20.69
N ILE A 173 8.91 8.99 -21.82
CA ILE A 173 8.99 7.54 -21.99
C ILE A 173 10.46 7.07 -21.99
N ALA A 174 11.38 7.84 -22.57
CA ALA A 174 12.81 7.54 -22.53
C ALA A 174 13.35 7.49 -21.08
N SER A 175 12.87 8.37 -20.21
CA SER A 175 13.28 8.44 -18.79
C SER A 175 12.60 7.43 -17.86
N ALA A 176 11.71 6.56 -18.35
CA ALA A 176 10.85 5.71 -17.51
C ALA A 176 11.63 4.89 -16.46
N LEU A 177 12.79 4.29 -16.85
CA LEU A 177 13.64 3.51 -15.93
C LEU A 177 14.29 4.38 -14.84
N GLU A 178 14.79 5.54 -15.20
CA GLU A 178 15.41 6.48 -14.25
C GLU A 178 14.34 7.08 -13.33
N SER A 179 13.21 7.47 -13.93
CA SER A 179 12.08 8.02 -13.19
C SER A 179 11.49 7.04 -12.20
N SER A 180 11.44 5.73 -12.52
CA SER A 180 10.96 4.71 -11.58
C SER A 180 11.89 4.54 -10.38
N LYS A 181 13.21 4.63 -10.58
CA LYS A 181 14.20 4.53 -9.50
C LYS A 181 14.20 5.76 -8.58
N SER A 182 14.03 6.95 -9.17
CA SER A 182 14.00 8.21 -8.43
C SER A 182 12.60 8.55 -7.90
N GLN A 183 11.59 7.76 -8.23
CA GLN A 183 10.18 8.05 -7.95
C GLN A 183 9.76 9.45 -8.42
N ARG A 184 10.32 9.86 -9.58
CA ARG A 184 10.04 11.18 -10.17
C ARG A 184 8.56 11.29 -10.48
N ARG A 185 7.98 12.35 -9.96
CA ARG A 185 6.60 12.72 -10.22
C ARG A 185 6.51 13.64 -11.42
N PHE A 186 5.53 13.39 -12.28
CA PHE A 186 5.18 14.16 -13.44
C PHE A 186 3.86 14.91 -13.18
N SER A 187 3.73 16.09 -13.75
CA SER A 187 2.53 16.94 -13.61
C SER A 187 1.43 16.54 -14.62
N PRO A 188 0.20 17.09 -14.48
CA PRO A 188 -0.84 16.95 -15.52
C PRO A 188 -0.42 17.52 -16.89
N GLU A 189 0.41 18.58 -16.91
CA GLU A 189 0.96 19.16 -18.14
C GLU A 189 1.98 18.20 -18.80
N ASP A 190 2.78 17.50 -18.00
CA ASP A 190 3.63 16.42 -18.50
C ASP A 190 2.79 15.27 -19.09
N ALA A 191 1.57 15.02 -18.58
CA ALA A 191 0.67 14.02 -19.14
C ALA A 191 0.15 14.42 -20.53
N GLU A 192 -0.08 15.72 -20.79
CA GLU A 192 -0.38 16.19 -22.15
C GLU A 192 0.79 15.94 -23.11
N GLU A 193 2.02 16.14 -22.64
CA GLU A 193 3.20 15.83 -23.44
C GLU A 193 3.37 14.31 -23.66
N LEU A 194 3.09 13.51 -22.63
CA LEU A 194 3.08 12.05 -22.74
C LEU A 194 2.09 11.55 -23.81
N LEU A 195 0.93 12.17 -23.94
CA LEU A 195 -0.03 11.82 -25.03
C LEU A 195 0.58 12.06 -26.42
N LYS A 196 1.34 13.16 -26.61
CA LYS A 196 2.05 13.43 -27.86
C LYS A 196 3.15 12.40 -28.13
N GLU A 197 3.94 12.07 -27.10
CA GLU A 197 4.98 11.05 -27.20
C GLU A 197 4.40 9.69 -27.58
N VAL A 198 3.27 9.29 -26.99
CA VAL A 198 2.56 8.05 -27.31
C VAL A 198 2.10 8.06 -28.78
N ALA A 199 1.56 9.16 -29.28
CA ALA A 199 1.13 9.27 -30.68
C ALA A 199 2.34 9.10 -31.65
N ILE A 200 3.46 9.80 -31.36
CA ILE A 200 4.71 9.68 -32.13
C ILE A 200 5.19 8.22 -32.16
N LEU A 201 5.19 7.55 -31.01
CA LEU A 201 5.69 6.17 -30.93
C LEU A 201 4.74 5.17 -31.61
N LYS A 202 3.42 5.36 -31.55
CA LYS A 202 2.47 4.52 -32.29
C LYS A 202 2.72 4.56 -33.79
N GLU A 203 3.08 5.72 -34.33
CA GLU A 203 3.42 5.90 -35.76
C GLU A 203 4.82 5.33 -36.08
N ALA A 204 5.77 5.44 -35.17
CA ALA A 204 7.15 5.02 -35.38
C ALA A 204 7.38 3.50 -35.19
N LEU A 205 6.61 2.81 -34.33
CA LEU A 205 6.81 1.38 -34.05
C LEU A 205 6.82 0.47 -35.28
N PRO A 206 5.97 0.65 -36.33
CA PRO A 206 6.04 -0.14 -37.55
C PRO A 206 7.39 -0.08 -38.27
N GLU A 207 8.12 1.04 -38.20
CA GLU A 207 9.44 1.22 -38.78
C GLU A 207 10.51 0.38 -38.04
N GLU A 208 10.34 0.17 -36.74
CA GLU A 208 11.21 -0.68 -35.91
C GLU A 208 10.93 -2.20 -36.12
N GLY A 209 9.79 -2.54 -36.78
CA GLY A 209 9.42 -3.88 -37.17
C GLY A 209 8.23 -4.49 -36.39
N LYS A 210 7.66 -5.57 -36.98
CA LYS A 210 6.44 -6.22 -36.45
C LYS A 210 6.55 -6.70 -35.00
N LEU A 211 7.75 -7.10 -34.56
CA LEU A 211 7.98 -7.55 -33.19
C LEU A 211 7.82 -6.40 -32.18
N TYR A 212 8.29 -5.21 -32.53
CA TYR A 212 8.14 -4.02 -31.71
C TYR A 212 6.69 -3.61 -31.58
N VAL A 213 5.94 -3.61 -32.69
CA VAL A 213 4.48 -3.36 -32.64
C VAL A 213 3.79 -4.34 -31.70
N LYS A 214 4.01 -5.65 -31.87
CA LYS A 214 3.40 -6.68 -31.01
C LYS A 214 3.75 -6.52 -29.54
N ARG A 215 4.99 -6.12 -29.23
CA ARG A 215 5.49 -6.01 -27.84
C ARG A 215 5.06 -4.74 -27.15
N TYR A 216 4.98 -3.62 -27.88
CA TYR A 216 4.86 -2.29 -27.26
C TYR A 216 3.53 -1.59 -27.47
N SER A 217 2.62 -2.10 -28.33
CA SER A 217 1.28 -1.52 -28.47
C SER A 217 0.52 -1.51 -27.14
N GLY A 218 0.54 -2.61 -26.37
CA GLY A 218 -0.12 -2.67 -25.07
C GLY A 218 0.44 -1.68 -24.03
N PRO A 219 1.77 -1.59 -23.82
CA PRO A 219 2.38 -0.51 -23.04
C PRO A 219 1.96 0.90 -23.47
N LEU A 220 1.96 1.21 -24.77
CA LEU A 220 1.54 2.53 -25.27
C LEU A 220 0.06 2.81 -25.04
N GLU A 221 -0.82 1.81 -25.20
CA GLU A 221 -2.25 1.95 -24.87
C GLU A 221 -2.46 2.26 -23.37
N ARG A 222 -1.67 1.65 -22.49
CA ARG A 222 -1.74 1.91 -21.05
C ARG A 222 -1.22 3.30 -20.69
N LEU A 223 -0.13 3.74 -21.31
CA LEU A 223 0.39 5.11 -21.13
C LEU A 223 -0.63 6.16 -21.59
N GLU A 224 -1.29 5.92 -22.73
CA GLU A 224 -2.35 6.79 -23.23
C GLU A 224 -3.53 6.88 -22.25
N ALA A 225 -4.03 5.73 -21.77
CA ALA A 225 -5.13 5.68 -20.83
C ALA A 225 -4.80 6.39 -19.51
N LEU A 226 -3.59 6.17 -18.95
CA LEU A 226 -3.10 6.86 -17.76
C LEU A 226 -3.04 8.37 -17.99
N ALA A 227 -2.42 8.81 -19.10
CA ALA A 227 -2.25 10.23 -19.39
C ALA A 227 -3.60 10.94 -19.58
N GLN A 228 -4.56 10.31 -20.25
CA GLN A 228 -5.94 10.83 -20.39
C GLN A 228 -6.61 11.05 -19.02
N VAL A 229 -6.45 10.10 -18.09
CA VAL A 229 -7.01 10.24 -16.73
C VAL A 229 -6.26 11.32 -15.96
N SER A 230 -4.92 11.37 -16.04
CA SER A 230 -4.10 12.39 -15.39
C SER A 230 -4.53 13.81 -15.79
N VAL A 231 -4.68 14.06 -17.09
CA VAL A 231 -5.15 15.35 -17.62
C VAL A 231 -6.58 15.66 -17.17
N LYS A 232 -7.49 14.70 -17.32
CA LYS A 232 -8.91 14.88 -17.00
C LYS A 232 -9.15 15.20 -15.52
N GLU A 233 -8.49 14.43 -14.65
CA GLU A 233 -8.68 14.52 -13.20
C GLU A 233 -7.66 15.45 -12.53
N LYS A 234 -6.82 16.15 -13.33
CA LYS A 234 -5.82 17.15 -12.91
C LYS A 234 -4.90 16.63 -11.82
N CYS A 235 -4.45 15.40 -11.94
CA CYS A 235 -3.51 14.76 -11.02
C CYS A 235 -2.24 14.35 -11.74
N GLY A 236 -1.10 14.37 -11.05
CA GLY A 236 0.17 13.89 -11.59
C GLY A 236 0.20 12.38 -11.78
N PHE A 237 1.32 11.89 -12.30
CA PHE A 237 1.58 10.46 -12.43
C PHE A 237 3.07 10.15 -12.15
N LEU A 238 3.41 8.86 -11.97
CA LEU A 238 4.78 8.42 -11.76
C LEU A 238 5.00 7.01 -12.32
N PHE A 239 6.27 6.70 -12.60
CA PHE A 239 6.79 5.34 -12.80
C PHE A 239 7.40 4.86 -11.47
N PHE A 240 7.25 3.55 -11.13
CA PHE A 240 7.79 2.95 -9.89
C PHE A 240 8.00 1.44 -9.98
#